data_451cb8d81c6674ba46278ab8a649f604
#
_entry.id   451cb8d81c6674ba46278ab8a649f604
#
_cell.length_a   1.000
_cell.length_b   1.000
_cell.length_c   1.000
_cell.angle_alpha   90.00
_cell.angle_beta   90.00
_cell.angle_gamma   90.00
#
_symmetry.space_group_name_H-M   'P 1'
#
loop_
_entity.id
_entity.type
_entity.pdbx_description
1 polymer ?
#
loop_
_entity_poly.entity_id
_entity_poly.type
_entity_poly.pdbx_seq_one_letter_code
_entity_poly.pdbx_strand_id
1 'polypeptide(L)'
;TQQHNVNPDSVDLYAAVEAASKFFQKQLAGSPKAQAYLDGRDVSAAVRTQFGIGYAPDGFNALRDALGTDARRMSLLERAGLFSKNDSGRVYDKFRDRVMFPIHDRRGRTIAFGGRVLDKDDGPKYLNSPETALFHKGRELYGLWQVRQAHNKIDKLIVVEGYMDVVALFEHGVDCAVATLGTATTPDHAELLFRNAPDV
;
A
#
# COMPACT_ATOMS: atom_id res chain seq x y z
N THR A 1 0.60 -8.19 33.53
CA THR A 1 1.59 -7.68 32.56
C THR A 1 1.83 -8.79 31.54
N GLN A 2 1.01 -8.82 30.49
CA GLN A 2 1.29 -9.68 29.32
C GLN A 2 2.43 -9.01 28.54
N GLN A 3 3.61 -9.59 28.63
CA GLN A 3 4.68 -9.31 27.70
C GLN A 3 4.19 -9.78 26.31
N HIS A 4 3.89 -8.85 25.43
CA HIS A 4 3.72 -9.12 24.01
C HIS A 4 5.07 -9.61 23.51
N ASN A 5 5.17 -10.91 23.35
CA ASN A 5 6.31 -11.57 22.72
C ASN A 5 6.26 -11.17 21.22
N VAL A 6 6.89 -10.05 20.89
CA VAL A 6 7.01 -9.61 19.50
C VAL A 6 7.93 -10.61 18.83
N ASN A 7 7.38 -11.40 17.90
CA ASN A 7 8.18 -12.34 17.12
C ASN A 7 9.25 -11.55 16.34
N PRO A 8 10.55 -11.82 16.52
CA PRO A 8 11.63 -11.13 15.82
C PRO A 8 11.46 -11.12 14.30
N ASP A 9 10.93 -12.20 13.72
CA ASP A 9 10.63 -12.29 12.28
C ASP A 9 9.61 -11.26 11.83
N SER A 10 8.62 -10.92 12.65
CA SER A 10 7.62 -9.89 12.32
C SER A 10 8.24 -8.51 12.27
N VAL A 11 9.14 -8.18 13.19
CA VAL A 11 9.85 -6.88 13.21
C VAL A 11 10.67 -6.70 11.94
N ASP A 12 11.40 -7.73 11.52
CA ASP A 12 12.21 -7.70 10.31
C ASP A 12 11.35 -7.61 9.05
N LEU A 13 10.19 -8.27 9.05
CA LEU A 13 9.25 -8.22 7.93
C LEU A 13 8.64 -6.81 7.78
N TYR A 14 8.24 -6.16 8.86
CA TYR A 14 7.79 -4.76 8.84
C TYR A 14 8.90 -3.82 8.35
N ALA A 15 10.13 -4.02 8.78
CA ALA A 15 11.28 -3.22 8.35
C ALA A 15 11.55 -3.37 6.84
N ALA A 16 11.41 -4.57 6.31
CA ALA A 16 11.57 -4.83 4.87
C ALA A 16 10.49 -4.13 4.03
N VAL A 17 9.24 -4.19 4.48
CA VAL A 17 8.12 -3.50 3.79
C VAL A 17 8.29 -1.99 3.85
N GLU A 18 8.70 -1.44 4.99
CA GLU A 18 8.97 0.00 5.13
C GLU A 18 10.13 0.46 4.25
N ALA A 19 11.18 -0.33 4.14
CA ALA A 19 12.29 -0.04 3.23
C ALA A 19 11.83 -0.02 1.77
N ALA A 20 10.96 -0.94 1.38
CA ALA A 20 10.34 -0.94 0.05
C ALA A 20 9.48 0.30 -0.19
N SER A 21 8.68 0.72 0.79
CA SER A 21 7.90 1.95 0.71
C SER A 21 8.77 3.18 0.47
N LYS A 22 9.85 3.33 1.21
CA LYS A 22 10.82 4.43 1.04
C LYS A 22 11.51 4.38 -0.32
N PHE A 23 11.84 3.19 -0.79
CA PHE A 23 12.39 3.00 -2.14
C PHE A 23 11.42 3.52 -3.21
N PHE A 24 10.15 3.15 -3.15
CA PHE A 24 9.15 3.61 -4.10
C PHE A 24 8.91 5.13 -4.02
N GLN A 25 8.91 5.71 -2.84
CA GLN A 25 8.81 7.17 -2.68
C GLN A 25 9.99 7.90 -3.33
N LYS A 26 11.19 7.39 -3.16
CA LYS A 26 12.40 7.94 -3.79
C LYS A 26 12.34 7.81 -5.32
N GLN A 27 11.82 6.70 -5.83
CA GLN A 27 11.63 6.50 -7.27
C GLN A 27 10.60 7.48 -7.86
N LEU A 28 9.54 7.79 -7.13
CA LEU A 28 8.57 8.81 -7.55
C LEU A 28 9.23 10.19 -7.68
N ALA A 29 10.07 10.57 -6.73
CA ALA A 29 10.80 11.83 -6.76
C ALA A 29 11.69 11.97 -7.99
N GLY A 30 12.18 10.86 -8.53
CA GLY A 30 13.04 10.80 -9.73
C GLY A 30 12.30 10.44 -11.03
N SER A 31 10.97 10.34 -11.04
CA SER A 31 10.20 9.90 -12.21
C SER A 31 9.26 10.99 -12.73
N PRO A 32 9.64 11.75 -13.77
CA PRO A 32 8.74 12.71 -14.42
C PRO A 32 7.44 12.08 -14.93
N LYS A 33 7.49 10.85 -15.43
CA LYS A 33 6.33 10.09 -15.92
C LYS A 33 5.30 9.87 -14.80
N ALA A 34 5.74 9.38 -13.66
CA ALA A 34 4.86 9.11 -12.52
C ALA A 34 4.32 10.41 -11.90
N GLN A 35 5.15 11.42 -11.79
CA GLN A 35 4.74 12.76 -11.33
C GLN A 35 3.68 13.37 -12.26
N ALA A 36 3.88 13.30 -13.57
CA ALA A 36 2.90 13.78 -14.55
C ALA A 36 1.56 13.04 -14.45
N TYR A 37 1.57 11.73 -14.21
CA TYR A 37 0.37 10.97 -13.98
C TYR A 37 -0.43 11.49 -12.77
N LEU A 38 0.25 11.71 -11.65
CA LEU A 38 -0.37 12.22 -10.43
C LEU A 38 -0.82 13.69 -10.58
N ASP A 39 -0.06 14.52 -11.30
CA ASP A 39 -0.45 15.88 -11.64
C ASP A 39 -1.73 15.88 -12.48
N GLY A 40 -1.84 15.00 -13.46
CA GLY A 40 -3.04 14.84 -14.29
C GLY A 40 -4.27 14.32 -13.54
N ARG A 41 -4.09 13.79 -12.35
CA ARG A 41 -5.16 13.36 -11.42
C ARG A 41 -5.39 14.35 -10.28
N ASP A 42 -4.77 15.51 -10.34
CA ASP A 42 -4.88 16.58 -9.34
C ASP A 42 -4.46 16.15 -7.92
N VAL A 43 -3.50 15.23 -7.83
CA VAL A 43 -2.96 14.79 -6.54
C VAL A 43 -1.80 15.68 -6.12
N SER A 44 -2.00 16.53 -5.13
CA SER A 44 -0.99 17.46 -4.61
C SER A 44 0.19 16.76 -3.94
N ALA A 45 1.31 17.45 -3.82
CA ALA A 45 2.48 16.98 -3.09
C ALA A 45 2.15 16.64 -1.61
N ALA A 46 1.29 17.43 -0.98
CA ALA A 46 0.85 17.19 0.41
C ALA A 46 0.10 15.86 0.55
N VAL A 47 -0.83 15.54 -0.36
CA VAL A 47 -1.58 14.29 -0.34
C VAL A 47 -0.68 13.10 -0.70
N ARG A 48 0.25 13.25 -1.66
CA ARG A 48 1.25 12.21 -1.96
C ARG A 48 2.06 11.84 -0.72
N THR A 49 2.50 12.83 0.04
CA THR A 49 3.24 12.62 1.29
C THR A 49 2.36 11.98 2.37
N GLN A 50 1.14 12.47 2.52
CA GLN A 50 0.18 11.95 3.52
C GLN A 50 -0.09 10.46 3.33
N PHE A 51 -0.22 10.00 2.10
CA PHE A 51 -0.46 8.60 1.77
C PHE A 51 0.81 7.79 1.51
N GLY A 52 1.98 8.43 1.47
CA GLY A 52 3.25 7.76 1.17
C GLY A 52 3.34 7.23 -0.26
N ILE A 53 2.66 7.89 -1.20
CA ILE A 53 2.59 7.44 -2.60
C ILE A 53 3.99 7.37 -3.20
N GLY A 54 4.25 6.31 -3.94
CA GLY A 54 5.53 6.05 -4.59
C GLY A 54 5.36 5.61 -6.04
N TYR A 55 6.45 5.14 -6.60
CA TYR A 55 6.51 4.62 -7.95
C TYR A 55 7.39 3.36 -8.01
N ALA A 56 6.89 2.29 -8.60
CA ALA A 56 7.66 1.11 -8.94
C ALA A 56 8.22 1.29 -10.36
N PRO A 57 9.55 1.35 -10.52
CA PRO A 57 10.16 1.55 -11.83
C PRO A 57 9.78 0.46 -12.82
N ASP A 58 9.83 0.79 -14.10
CA ASP A 58 9.74 -0.21 -15.16
C ASP A 58 10.98 -1.09 -15.13
N GLY A 59 10.76 -2.41 -15.25
CA GLY A 59 11.83 -3.41 -15.20
C GLY A 59 11.60 -4.48 -14.14
N PHE A 60 12.31 -5.59 -14.30
CA PHE A 60 12.08 -6.81 -13.51
C PHE A 60 12.87 -6.90 -12.21
N ASN A 61 13.87 -6.05 -12.00
CA ASN A 61 14.85 -6.21 -10.93
C ASN A 61 15.15 -4.93 -10.14
N ALA A 62 14.42 -3.84 -10.33
CA ALA A 62 14.75 -2.56 -9.70
C ALA A 62 14.74 -2.65 -8.16
N LEU A 63 13.68 -3.15 -7.56
CA LEU A 63 13.56 -3.34 -6.12
C LEU A 63 14.54 -4.43 -5.63
N ARG A 64 14.61 -5.54 -6.36
CA ARG A 64 15.51 -6.64 -6.05
C ARG A 64 16.95 -6.20 -5.97
N ASP A 65 17.43 -5.44 -6.96
CA ASP A 65 18.82 -4.96 -7.00
C ASP A 65 19.11 -3.94 -5.89
N ALA A 66 18.12 -3.11 -5.54
CA ALA A 66 18.27 -2.10 -4.50
C ALA A 66 18.24 -2.68 -3.08
N LEU A 67 17.32 -3.60 -2.78
CA LEU A 67 17.04 -4.06 -1.42
C LEU A 67 17.30 -5.55 -1.19
N GLY A 68 17.27 -6.39 -2.21
CA GLY A 68 17.51 -7.83 -2.12
C GLY A 68 18.99 -8.19 -2.15
N THR A 69 19.80 -7.57 -1.30
CA THR A 69 21.27 -7.62 -1.35
C THR A 69 21.86 -8.86 -0.71
N ASP A 70 21.10 -9.62 0.04
CA ASP A 70 21.49 -10.90 0.64
C ASP A 70 20.30 -11.86 0.70
N ALA A 71 20.55 -13.12 1.04
CA ALA A 71 19.53 -14.16 1.07
C ALA A 71 18.42 -13.89 2.09
N ARG A 72 18.75 -13.28 3.24
CA ARG A 72 17.76 -12.93 4.27
C ARG A 72 16.82 -11.84 3.78
N ARG A 73 17.34 -10.76 3.21
CA ARG A 73 16.53 -9.64 2.67
C ARG A 73 15.67 -10.11 1.51
N MET A 74 16.21 -10.92 0.61
CA MET A 74 15.43 -11.55 -0.46
C MET A 74 14.25 -12.36 0.09
N SER A 75 14.49 -13.18 1.11
CA SER A 75 13.44 -13.97 1.76
C SER A 75 12.35 -13.09 2.39
N LEU A 76 12.75 -12.04 3.11
CA LEU A 76 11.79 -11.10 3.73
C LEU A 76 10.93 -10.39 2.69
N LEU A 77 11.53 -9.87 1.62
CA LEU A 77 10.82 -9.19 0.55
C LEU A 77 9.88 -10.14 -0.21
N GLU A 78 10.29 -11.39 -0.43
CA GLU A 78 9.44 -12.41 -1.04
C GLU A 78 8.24 -12.74 -0.15
N ARG A 79 8.46 -12.94 1.14
CA ARG A 79 7.39 -13.18 2.13
C ARG A 79 6.45 -12.00 2.29
N ALA A 80 6.93 -10.78 2.06
CA ALA A 80 6.12 -9.56 2.03
C ALA A 80 5.32 -9.39 0.73
N GLY A 81 5.44 -10.31 -0.23
CA GLY A 81 4.68 -10.29 -1.48
C GLY A 81 5.20 -9.31 -2.52
N LEU A 82 6.46 -8.89 -2.45
CA LEU A 82 7.07 -7.91 -3.37
C LEU A 82 7.71 -8.53 -4.60
N PHE A 83 7.84 -9.85 -4.64
CA PHE A 83 8.37 -10.59 -5.78
C PHE A 83 7.37 -11.59 -6.30
N SER A 84 7.50 -11.88 -7.60
CA SER A 84 6.83 -12.99 -8.29
C SER A 84 7.87 -13.99 -8.76
N LYS A 85 7.42 -15.22 -9.05
CA LYS A 85 8.25 -16.27 -9.66
C LYS A 85 7.64 -16.69 -10.99
N ASN A 86 8.48 -16.91 -12.00
CA ASN A 86 8.05 -17.54 -13.23
C ASN A 86 8.13 -19.08 -13.11
N ASP A 87 7.71 -19.80 -14.15
CA ASP A 87 7.68 -21.26 -14.19
C ASP A 87 9.07 -21.89 -14.04
N SER A 88 10.14 -21.17 -14.42
CA SER A 88 11.52 -21.61 -14.24
C SER A 88 12.10 -21.30 -12.84
N GLY A 89 11.28 -20.72 -11.94
CA GLY A 89 11.70 -20.36 -10.58
C GLY A 89 12.48 -19.04 -10.49
N ARG A 90 12.58 -18.26 -11.58
CA ARG A 90 13.21 -16.94 -11.53
C ARG A 90 12.34 -15.97 -10.75
N VAL A 91 12.95 -15.31 -9.78
CA VAL A 91 12.33 -14.27 -8.95
C VAL A 91 12.51 -12.90 -9.61
N TYR A 92 11.44 -12.11 -9.66
CA TYR A 92 11.43 -10.77 -10.23
C TYR A 92 10.46 -9.87 -9.47
N ASP A 93 10.58 -8.54 -9.65
CA ASP A 93 9.71 -7.55 -9.02
C ASP A 93 8.25 -7.76 -9.46
N LYS A 94 7.36 -7.85 -8.46
CA LYS A 94 5.92 -7.98 -8.71
C LYS A 94 5.33 -6.72 -9.33
N PHE A 95 5.72 -5.55 -8.81
CA PHE A 95 5.22 -4.25 -9.26
C PHE A 95 6.22 -3.61 -10.22
N ARG A 96 5.74 -3.24 -11.41
CA ARG A 96 6.54 -2.64 -12.48
C ARG A 96 5.74 -1.56 -13.18
N ASP A 97 6.35 -0.37 -13.36
CA ASP A 97 5.72 0.79 -14.01
C ASP A 97 4.35 1.11 -13.41
N ARG A 98 4.30 1.17 -12.08
CA ARG A 98 3.07 1.42 -11.32
C ARG A 98 3.25 2.52 -10.29
N VAL A 99 2.25 3.38 -10.15
CA VAL A 99 2.12 4.23 -8.97
C VAL A 99 1.77 3.32 -7.79
N MET A 100 2.52 3.48 -6.69
CA MET A 100 2.43 2.61 -5.51
C MET A 100 1.70 3.30 -4.37
N PHE A 101 0.73 2.59 -3.81
CA PHE A 101 -0.09 3.02 -2.68
C PHE A 101 0.20 2.12 -1.49
N PRO A 102 1.00 2.58 -0.50
CA PRO A 102 1.24 1.79 0.71
C PRO A 102 -0.07 1.58 1.47
N ILE A 103 -0.27 0.38 1.94
CA ILE A 103 -1.39 0.01 2.81
C ILE A 103 -0.87 0.00 4.24
N HIS A 104 -1.53 0.74 5.12
CA HIS A 104 -1.12 0.91 6.51
C HIS A 104 -2.03 0.12 7.45
N ASP A 105 -1.44 -0.43 8.50
CA ASP A 105 -2.21 -0.99 9.62
C ASP A 105 -2.67 0.12 10.60
N ARG A 106 -3.36 -0.28 11.66
CA ARG A 106 -3.88 0.66 12.66
C ARG A 106 -2.80 1.45 13.43
N ARG A 107 -1.54 1.03 13.35
CA ARG A 107 -0.39 1.72 13.96
C ARG A 107 0.37 2.58 12.96
N GLY A 108 -0.09 2.63 11.71
CA GLY A 108 0.57 3.38 10.65
C GLY A 108 1.78 2.67 10.03
N ARG A 109 1.98 1.38 10.31
CA ARG A 109 3.05 0.60 9.69
C ARG A 109 2.62 0.17 8.30
N THR A 110 3.50 0.27 7.33
CA THR A 110 3.25 -0.26 5.99
C THR A 110 3.26 -1.79 6.02
N ILE A 111 2.19 -2.40 5.54
CA ILE A 111 2.01 -3.86 5.56
C ILE A 111 1.91 -4.47 4.16
N ALA A 112 1.57 -3.69 3.15
CA ALA A 112 1.37 -4.13 1.78
C ALA A 112 1.30 -2.94 0.83
N PHE A 113 1.07 -3.22 -0.45
CA PHE A 113 0.96 -2.21 -1.49
C PHE A 113 -0.19 -2.51 -2.45
N GLY A 114 -0.80 -1.45 -2.94
CA GLY A 114 -1.54 -1.45 -4.18
C GLY A 114 -0.75 -0.75 -5.27
N GLY A 115 -0.91 -1.17 -6.52
CA GLY A 115 -0.22 -0.56 -7.66
C GLY A 115 -1.17 -0.23 -8.80
N ARG A 116 -1.14 0.99 -9.30
CA ARG A 116 -1.90 1.46 -10.46
C ARG A 116 -0.97 1.55 -11.66
N VAL A 117 -1.26 0.77 -12.70
CA VAL A 117 -0.44 0.80 -13.92
C VAL A 117 -0.53 2.16 -14.59
N LEU A 118 0.59 2.65 -15.11
CA LEU A 118 0.65 3.90 -15.87
C LEU A 118 0.30 3.69 -17.34
N ASP A 119 0.74 2.58 -17.92
CA ASP A 119 0.49 2.24 -19.29
C ASP A 119 -0.61 1.18 -19.41
N LYS A 120 -1.57 1.39 -20.30
CA LYS A 120 -2.77 0.53 -20.44
C LYS A 120 -2.46 -0.89 -20.90
N ASP A 121 -1.31 -1.12 -21.51
CA ASP A 121 -0.93 -2.41 -22.11
C ASP A 121 -0.14 -3.33 -21.16
N ASP A 122 0.20 -2.86 -19.93
CA ASP A 122 1.08 -3.56 -19.00
C ASP A 122 0.33 -4.35 -17.91
N GLY A 123 -0.70 -5.10 -18.26
CA GLY A 123 -1.40 -6.00 -17.35
C GLY A 123 -2.60 -5.34 -16.65
N PRO A 124 -3.03 -5.87 -15.48
CA PRO A 124 -4.24 -5.39 -14.80
C PRO A 124 -4.07 -3.95 -14.36
N LYS A 125 -5.15 -3.17 -14.48
CA LYS A 125 -5.20 -1.75 -14.10
C LYS A 125 -4.76 -1.53 -12.65
N TYR A 126 -5.22 -2.38 -11.74
CA TYR A 126 -4.84 -2.39 -10.33
C TYR A 126 -4.27 -3.75 -9.94
N LEU A 127 -3.20 -3.73 -9.17
CA LEU A 127 -2.55 -4.92 -8.65
C LEU A 127 -2.30 -4.72 -7.15
N ASN A 128 -2.73 -5.69 -6.34
CA ASN A 128 -2.50 -5.68 -4.89
C ASN A 128 -1.44 -6.69 -4.49
N SER A 129 -0.76 -6.43 -3.35
CA SER A 129 0.00 -7.46 -2.66
C SER A 129 -0.88 -8.69 -2.41
N PRO A 130 -0.30 -9.90 -2.43
CA PRO A 130 -1.01 -11.11 -2.01
C PRO A 130 -1.23 -11.10 -0.50
N GLU A 131 -2.01 -12.05 0.01
CA GLU A 131 -2.07 -12.35 1.44
C GLU A 131 -0.68 -12.68 1.97
N THR A 132 -0.32 -12.10 3.11
CA THR A 132 0.97 -12.32 3.79
C THR A 132 0.75 -12.47 5.29
N ALA A 133 1.81 -12.74 6.04
CA ALA A 133 1.76 -12.74 7.49
C ALA A 133 1.34 -11.38 8.09
N LEU A 134 1.57 -10.27 7.36
CA LEU A 134 1.23 -8.91 7.79
C LEU A 134 -0.10 -8.41 7.22
N PHE A 135 -0.56 -8.97 6.10
CA PHE A 135 -1.64 -8.39 5.30
C PHE A 135 -2.73 -9.40 4.99
N HIS A 136 -3.94 -9.10 5.46
CA HIS A 136 -5.16 -9.87 5.21
C HIS A 136 -6.20 -8.96 4.58
N LYS A 137 -6.47 -9.15 3.28
CA LYS A 137 -7.37 -8.28 2.48
C LYS A 137 -8.77 -8.14 3.10
N GLY A 138 -9.26 -9.20 3.70
CA GLY A 138 -10.58 -9.22 4.34
C GLY A 138 -10.67 -8.45 5.67
N ARG A 139 -9.56 -7.94 6.19
CA ARG A 139 -9.48 -7.29 7.50
C ARG A 139 -8.93 -5.88 7.46
N GLU A 140 -8.40 -5.44 6.30
CA GLU A 140 -7.74 -4.16 6.15
C GLU A 140 -8.55 -3.23 5.26
N LEU A 141 -8.49 -1.94 5.57
CA LEU A 141 -9.12 -0.87 4.80
C LEU A 141 -8.06 0.16 4.43
N TYR A 142 -7.96 0.46 3.13
CA TYR A 142 -7.08 1.51 2.64
C TYR A 142 -7.58 2.87 3.12
N GLY A 143 -6.69 3.69 3.63
CA GLY A 143 -6.98 5.05 4.05
C GLY A 143 -7.44 5.20 5.50
N LEU A 144 -7.76 4.13 6.22
CA LEU A 144 -8.26 4.23 7.61
C LEU A 144 -7.24 4.88 8.55
N TRP A 145 -5.96 4.57 8.40
CA TRP A 145 -4.91 5.25 9.17
C TRP A 145 -4.93 6.76 8.94
N GLN A 146 -5.03 7.20 7.69
CA GLN A 146 -5.06 8.61 7.33
C GLN A 146 -6.32 9.31 7.89
N VAL A 147 -7.47 8.67 7.84
CA VAL A 147 -8.71 9.19 8.45
C VAL A 147 -8.50 9.39 9.96
N ARG A 148 -7.91 8.42 10.63
CA ARG A 148 -7.64 8.50 12.07
C ARG A 148 -6.61 9.56 12.43
N GLN A 149 -5.67 9.87 11.55
CA GLN A 149 -4.73 10.98 11.73
C GLN A 149 -5.42 12.35 11.52
N ALA A 150 -6.37 12.43 10.64
CA ALA A 150 -7.11 13.66 10.34
C ALA A 150 -8.17 14.00 11.40
N HIS A 151 -8.69 13.02 12.14
CA HIS A 151 -9.79 13.18 13.08
C HIS A 151 -9.49 12.54 14.45
N ASN A 152 -9.69 13.30 15.53
CA ASN A 152 -9.66 12.75 16.88
C ASN A 152 -10.86 11.83 17.14
N LYS A 153 -12.01 12.18 16.58
CA LYS A 153 -13.24 11.41 16.60
C LYS A 153 -13.81 11.34 15.19
N ILE A 154 -14.08 10.13 14.72
CA ILE A 154 -14.67 9.90 13.40
C ILE A 154 -16.18 9.77 13.56
N ASP A 155 -16.93 10.71 13.01
CA ASP A 155 -18.40 10.68 13.06
C ASP A 155 -18.99 9.81 11.97
N LYS A 156 -18.33 9.76 10.81
CA LYS A 156 -18.78 8.98 9.66
C LYS A 156 -17.59 8.50 8.82
N LEU A 157 -17.73 7.32 8.20
CA LEU A 157 -16.83 6.80 7.17
C LEU A 157 -17.58 6.65 5.85
N ILE A 158 -16.90 6.96 4.75
CA ILE A 158 -17.38 6.73 3.39
C ILE A 158 -16.54 5.61 2.80
N VAL A 159 -17.20 4.52 2.39
CA VAL A 159 -16.54 3.40 1.74
C VAL A 159 -16.60 3.55 0.23
N VAL A 160 -15.47 3.54 -0.43
CA VAL A 160 -15.33 3.61 -1.88
C VAL A 160 -14.58 2.40 -2.42
N GLU A 161 -14.50 2.24 -3.73
CA GLU A 161 -13.99 1.00 -4.33
C GLU A 161 -12.46 0.95 -4.46
N GLY A 162 -11.77 2.09 -4.62
CA GLY A 162 -10.36 2.10 -4.98
C GLY A 162 -9.51 3.16 -4.27
N TYR A 163 -8.18 2.97 -4.34
CA TYR A 163 -7.19 3.88 -3.74
C TYR A 163 -7.30 5.30 -4.29
N MET A 164 -7.44 5.42 -5.60
CA MET A 164 -7.52 6.73 -6.26
C MET A 164 -8.76 7.49 -5.83
N ASP A 165 -9.87 6.80 -5.57
CA ASP A 165 -11.09 7.44 -5.06
C ASP A 165 -10.87 8.02 -3.67
N VAL A 166 -10.20 7.27 -2.78
CA VAL A 166 -9.82 7.76 -1.44
C VAL A 166 -8.93 8.99 -1.55
N VAL A 167 -7.87 8.90 -2.33
CA VAL A 167 -6.89 9.98 -2.52
C VAL A 167 -7.55 11.23 -3.12
N ALA A 168 -8.40 11.06 -4.12
CA ALA A 168 -9.13 12.16 -4.75
C ALA A 168 -10.09 12.86 -3.77
N LEU A 169 -10.78 12.10 -2.93
CA LEU A 169 -11.67 12.66 -1.89
C LEU A 169 -10.87 13.44 -0.85
N PHE A 170 -9.75 12.91 -0.37
CA PHE A 170 -8.86 13.65 0.55
C PHE A 170 -8.35 14.95 -0.08
N GLU A 171 -7.97 14.93 -1.35
CA GLU A 171 -7.52 16.12 -2.08
C GLU A 171 -8.58 17.23 -2.08
N HIS A 172 -9.85 16.87 -2.13
CA HIS A 172 -10.98 17.78 -2.16
C HIS A 172 -11.59 18.04 -0.77
N GLY A 173 -10.89 17.70 0.29
CA GLY A 173 -11.31 17.98 1.67
C GLY A 173 -12.27 16.95 2.27
N VAL A 174 -12.57 15.86 1.58
CA VAL A 174 -13.37 14.75 2.11
C VAL A 174 -12.42 13.70 2.69
N ASP A 175 -12.06 13.85 3.95
CA ASP A 175 -11.01 13.09 4.62
C ASP A 175 -11.54 12.00 5.56
N CYS A 176 -12.69 11.43 5.22
CA CYS A 176 -13.32 10.31 5.90
C CYS A 176 -13.56 9.10 4.98
N ALA A 177 -12.86 9.02 3.86
CA ALA A 177 -13.00 7.96 2.87
C ALA A 177 -12.01 6.81 3.14
N VAL A 178 -12.49 5.58 2.97
CA VAL A 178 -11.71 4.34 3.01
C VAL A 178 -12.13 3.44 1.86
N ALA A 179 -11.29 2.48 1.51
CA ALA A 179 -11.59 1.50 0.47
C ALA A 179 -11.24 0.08 0.88
N THR A 180 -11.98 -0.88 0.35
CA THR A 180 -11.60 -2.30 0.37
C THR A 180 -10.49 -2.56 -0.66
N LEU A 181 -9.82 -3.68 -0.55
CA LEU A 181 -8.58 -3.97 -1.27
C LEU A 181 -8.79 -5.09 -2.31
N GLY A 182 -9.55 -4.76 -3.36
CA GLY A 182 -9.84 -5.70 -4.45
C GLY A 182 -10.73 -6.88 -4.06
N THR A 183 -11.52 -6.73 -2.99
CA THR A 183 -12.46 -7.73 -2.51
C THR A 183 -13.78 -7.07 -2.11
N ALA A 184 -14.84 -7.87 -2.02
CA ALA A 184 -16.11 -7.42 -1.45
C ALA A 184 -15.95 -7.11 0.04
N THR A 185 -16.82 -6.26 0.57
CA THR A 185 -16.87 -5.96 2.00
C THR A 185 -17.18 -7.22 2.80
N THR A 186 -16.29 -7.57 3.73
CA THR A 186 -16.43 -8.74 4.61
C THR A 186 -17.11 -8.35 5.92
N PRO A 187 -17.57 -9.35 6.73
CA PRO A 187 -18.01 -9.09 8.11
C PRO A 187 -16.93 -8.43 8.97
N ASP A 188 -15.65 -8.80 8.79
CA ASP A 188 -14.53 -8.17 9.50
C ASP A 188 -14.36 -6.70 9.09
N HIS A 189 -14.54 -6.36 7.82
CA HIS A 189 -14.59 -4.96 7.35
C HIS A 189 -15.73 -4.19 8.02
N ALA A 190 -16.93 -4.75 8.06
CA ALA A 190 -18.08 -4.10 8.69
C ALA A 190 -17.84 -3.85 10.18
N GLU A 191 -17.30 -4.83 10.89
CA GLU A 191 -16.94 -4.67 12.30
C GLU A 191 -15.90 -3.58 12.51
N LEU A 192 -14.85 -3.54 11.66
CA LEU A 192 -13.81 -2.52 11.71
C LEU A 192 -14.37 -1.12 11.46
N LEU A 193 -15.26 -0.98 10.46
CA LEU A 193 -15.91 0.29 10.13
C LEU A 193 -16.73 0.82 11.33
N PHE A 194 -17.64 0.02 11.87
CA PHE A 194 -18.50 0.44 12.98
C PHE A 194 -17.78 0.55 14.32
N ARG A 195 -16.61 -0.06 14.48
CA ARG A 195 -15.74 0.18 15.63
C ARG A 195 -15.11 1.58 15.59
N ASN A 196 -14.90 2.14 14.41
CA ASN A 196 -14.25 3.43 14.21
C ASN A 196 -15.24 4.60 14.04
N ALA A 197 -16.45 4.36 13.52
CA ALA A 197 -17.44 5.40 13.30
C ALA A 197 -18.86 4.88 13.52
N PRO A 198 -19.80 5.73 14.03
CA PRO A 198 -21.19 5.34 14.22
C PRO A 198 -21.99 5.31 12.90
N ASP A 199 -21.52 5.97 11.86
CA ASP A 199 -22.17 6.10 10.55
C ASP A 199 -21.20 5.67 9.42
N VAL A 200 -21.74 4.89 8.49
CA VAL A 200 -20.99 4.39 7.33
C VAL A 200 -21.83 4.48 6.07
#